data_58554b455663257b611a3acf2dc03364
#
_entry.id   58554b455663257b611a3acf2dc03364
#
_cell.length_a   1.000
_cell.length_b   1.000
_cell.length_c   1.000
_cell.angle_alpha   90.00
_cell.angle_beta   90.00
_cell.angle_gamma   90.00
#
_symmetry.space_group_name_H-M   'P 1'
#
loop_
_entity.id
_entity.type
_entity.pdbx_description
1 polymer ?
#
loop_
_entity_poly.entity_id
_entity_poly.type
_entity_poly.pdbx_seq_one_letter_code
_entity_poly.pdbx_strand_id
1 'polypeptide(L)'
;MSLVGAATVAPIFFIIGFFVHCLRGAAPHLAWQRQRLQWVFRLHLSSAMFTPSSDDVRRFFCTALRKQRAGAMLSPMDAIAVDWIVQHPEYADALSDIDAALARNYSVEGGQANPFLHLSMHLSIAEQVSIDQPRGMRDACNALTARLGEHAAHHQIMECLGEMIWSAQRAGAAPDADAYV
;
A
#
# COMPACT_ATOMS: atom_id res chain seq x y z
N MET A 1 -0.94 36.30 -9.73
CA MET A 1 0.22 35.71 -9.00
C MET A 1 -0.36 34.68 -8.04
N SER A 2 -0.35 33.44 -8.44
CA SER A 2 -0.97 32.34 -7.68
C SER A 2 0.15 31.42 -7.22
N LEU A 3 0.38 31.36 -5.90
CA LEU A 3 1.27 30.41 -5.25
C LEU A 3 0.53 29.08 -5.14
N VAL A 4 0.79 28.16 -6.07
CA VAL A 4 0.41 26.76 -5.93
C VAL A 4 1.42 26.13 -4.99
N GLY A 5 0.97 25.82 -3.78
CA GLY A 5 1.76 25.17 -2.76
C GLY A 5 2.28 23.81 -3.23
N ALA A 6 3.57 23.60 -3.06
CA ALA A 6 4.24 22.33 -3.25
C ALA A 6 3.63 21.28 -2.30
N ALA A 7 2.80 20.39 -2.82
CA ALA A 7 2.36 19.21 -2.12
C ALA A 7 3.55 18.27 -1.98
N THR A 8 3.88 17.97 -0.75
CA THR A 8 5.03 17.18 -0.29
C THR A 8 5.00 15.77 -0.88
N VAL A 9 6.00 15.45 -1.67
CA VAL A 9 6.23 14.13 -2.28
C VAL A 9 6.82 13.19 -1.21
N ALA A 10 5.98 12.51 -0.46
CA ALA A 10 6.47 11.62 0.60
C ALA A 10 5.73 10.30 0.78
N PRO A 11 5.22 9.60 -0.24
CA PRO A 11 4.52 8.38 0.12
C PRO A 11 4.84 7.08 -0.63
N ILE A 12 5.53 7.06 -1.76
CA ILE A 12 5.83 5.77 -2.45
C ILE A 12 6.59 4.80 -1.55
N PHE A 13 7.45 5.32 -0.68
CA PHE A 13 8.19 4.53 0.31
C PHE A 13 7.34 4.02 1.47
N PHE A 14 6.19 4.63 1.70
CA PHE A 14 5.29 4.33 2.79
C PHE A 14 4.68 2.93 2.68
N ILE A 15 4.25 2.53 1.49
CA ILE A 15 3.51 1.28 1.28
C ILE A 15 4.45 0.14 0.89
N ILE A 16 5.52 0.38 0.14
CA ILE A 16 6.56 -0.63 -0.13
C ILE A 16 7.26 -1.06 1.16
N GLY A 17 7.54 -0.13 2.07
CA GLY A 17 8.09 -0.43 3.40
C GLY A 17 7.15 -1.31 4.24
N PHE A 18 5.85 -1.05 4.18
CA PHE A 18 4.82 -1.82 4.86
C PHE A 18 4.68 -3.23 4.28
N PHE A 19 4.68 -3.37 2.96
CA PHE A 19 4.58 -4.67 2.28
C PHE A 19 5.75 -5.59 2.65
N VAL A 20 6.97 -5.05 2.66
CA VAL A 20 8.18 -5.78 3.08
C VAL A 20 8.11 -6.19 4.56
N HIS A 21 7.46 -5.40 5.41
CA HIS A 21 7.35 -5.72 6.84
C HIS A 21 6.28 -6.77 7.15
N CYS A 22 5.13 -6.73 6.50
CA CYS A 22 4.07 -7.74 6.66
C CYS A 22 4.49 -9.15 6.21
N LEU A 23 5.37 -9.25 5.20
CA LEU A 23 5.86 -10.53 4.69
C LEU A 23 7.08 -11.08 5.47
N ARG A 24 7.68 -10.31 6.38
CA ARG A 24 8.85 -10.73 7.20
C ARG A 24 8.52 -11.71 8.31
N GLY A 25 7.27 -12.03 8.56
CA GLY A 25 6.87 -12.99 9.59
C GLY A 25 7.23 -14.46 9.33
N ALA A 26 7.82 -14.80 8.18
CA ALA A 26 7.92 -16.19 7.71
C ALA A 26 9.33 -16.77 7.53
N ALA A 27 10.45 -16.13 7.92
CA ALA A 27 11.76 -16.80 7.80
C ALA A 27 12.86 -16.28 8.73
N PRO A 28 13.48 -17.12 9.60
CA PRO A 28 14.52 -16.71 10.55
C PRO A 28 15.97 -16.78 10.03
N HIS A 29 16.27 -16.80 8.73
CA HIS A 29 17.61 -17.16 8.23
C HIS A 29 18.44 -16.08 7.51
N LEU A 30 18.20 -14.76 7.70
CA LEU A 30 18.99 -13.74 7.00
C LEU A 30 19.56 -12.64 7.92
N ALA A 31 20.41 -13.02 8.87
CA ALA A 31 21.07 -12.07 9.78
C ALA A 31 22.22 -11.25 9.10
N TRP A 32 22.74 -11.63 7.93
CA TRP A 32 23.89 -10.98 7.29
C TRP A 32 23.56 -9.99 6.17
N GLN A 33 22.31 -9.85 5.77
CA GLN A 33 21.85 -8.88 4.76
C GLN A 33 21.64 -7.45 5.29
N ARG A 34 21.77 -7.21 6.59
CA ARG A 34 21.62 -5.86 7.20
C ARG A 34 22.66 -4.85 6.72
N GLN A 35 23.83 -5.28 6.28
CA GLN A 35 24.96 -4.38 6.01
C GLN A 35 24.95 -3.76 4.60
N ARG A 36 24.37 -4.41 3.58
CA ARG A 36 24.34 -3.89 2.20
C ARG A 36 23.21 -2.89 1.92
N LEU A 37 22.09 -3.00 2.61
CA LEU A 37 20.98 -2.05 2.47
C LEU A 37 21.26 -0.68 3.11
N GLN A 38 22.25 -0.57 4.00
CA GLN A 38 22.63 0.70 4.62
C GLN A 38 23.41 1.65 3.68
N TRP A 39 24.02 1.17 2.61
CA TRP A 39 24.84 1.99 1.72
C TRP A 39 24.03 2.73 0.65
N VAL A 40 22.97 2.17 0.14
CA VAL A 40 22.09 2.83 -0.85
C VAL A 40 21.22 3.90 -0.18
N PHE A 41 20.97 3.75 1.12
CA PHE A 41 20.11 4.66 1.92
C PHE A 41 20.83 5.90 2.46
N ARG A 42 22.17 5.99 2.35
CA ARG A 42 22.93 7.05 3.05
C ARG A 42 23.05 8.37 2.30
N LEU A 43 22.57 8.47 1.06
CA LEU A 43 22.81 9.65 0.22
C LEU A 43 21.67 10.67 0.14
N HIS A 44 20.48 10.43 0.75
CA HIS A 44 19.38 11.40 0.70
C HIS A 44 18.49 11.41 1.95
N LEU A 45 19.03 11.49 3.15
CA LEU A 45 18.20 11.46 4.34
C LEU A 45 18.58 12.45 5.42
N SER A 46 17.89 13.57 5.33
CA SER A 46 17.45 14.33 6.50
C SER A 46 15.93 14.43 6.47
N SER A 47 15.26 13.30 6.64
CA SER A 47 13.84 13.23 6.98
C SER A 47 13.58 11.89 7.67
N ALA A 48 13.12 11.93 8.91
CA ALA A 48 12.75 10.74 9.66
C ALA A 48 11.72 9.94 8.85
N MET A 49 12.12 8.78 8.30
CA MET A 49 11.22 7.91 7.57
C MET A 49 10.30 7.22 8.57
N PHE A 50 9.12 7.77 8.71
CA PHE A 50 8.02 7.13 9.41
C PHE A 50 7.51 5.98 8.54
N THR A 51 7.90 4.76 8.88
CA THR A 51 7.30 3.55 8.29
C THR A 51 6.15 3.14 9.20
N PRO A 52 4.89 3.21 8.75
CA PRO A 52 3.76 2.85 9.59
C PRO A 52 3.84 1.37 9.96
N SER A 53 3.47 1.06 11.19
CA SER A 53 3.29 -0.30 11.63
C SER A 53 2.00 -0.90 11.02
N SER A 54 1.85 -2.23 11.10
CA SER A 54 0.60 -2.88 10.74
C SER A 54 -0.59 -2.34 11.52
N ASP A 55 -0.36 -1.96 12.78
CA ASP A 55 -1.39 -1.40 13.64
C ASP A 55 -1.79 0.02 13.21
N ASP A 56 -0.84 0.83 12.75
CA ASP A 56 -1.14 2.17 12.21
C ASP A 56 -2.03 2.08 10.97
N VAL A 57 -1.75 1.12 10.09
CA VAL A 57 -2.55 0.88 8.88
C VAL A 57 -3.97 0.42 9.23
N ARG A 58 -4.11 -0.50 10.19
CA ARG A 58 -5.41 -0.96 10.67
C ARG A 58 -6.22 0.19 11.27
N ARG A 59 -5.61 0.98 12.15
CA ARG A 59 -6.23 2.18 12.73
C ARG A 59 -6.65 3.19 11.67
N PHE A 60 -5.84 3.40 10.66
CA PHE A 60 -6.12 4.31 9.55
C PHE A 60 -7.41 3.90 8.83
N PHE A 61 -7.52 2.67 8.32
CA PHE A 61 -8.70 2.21 7.57
C PHE A 61 -9.96 2.18 8.42
N CYS A 62 -9.89 1.67 9.66
CA CYS A 62 -11.02 1.68 10.58
C CYS A 62 -11.47 3.11 10.90
N THR A 63 -10.53 4.05 11.05
CA THR A 63 -10.84 5.46 11.32
C THR A 63 -11.45 6.14 10.12
N ALA A 64 -10.95 5.88 8.90
CA ALA A 64 -11.51 6.42 7.66
C ALA A 64 -12.97 5.98 7.48
N LEU A 65 -13.27 4.70 7.68
CA LEU A 65 -14.64 4.18 7.64
C LEU A 65 -15.53 4.80 8.71
N ARG A 66 -15.03 4.94 9.94
CA ARG A 66 -15.78 5.58 11.04
C ARG A 66 -16.10 7.04 10.74
N LYS A 67 -15.14 7.80 10.20
CA LYS A 67 -15.35 9.20 9.77
C LYS A 67 -16.43 9.29 8.69
N GLN A 68 -16.36 8.45 7.69
CA GLN A 68 -17.35 8.39 6.61
C GLN A 68 -18.75 8.10 7.14
N ARG A 69 -18.91 7.11 8.03
CA ARG A 69 -20.20 6.76 8.64
C ARG A 69 -20.76 7.87 9.53
N ALA A 70 -19.88 8.65 10.14
CA ALA A 70 -20.25 9.79 10.99
C ALA A 70 -20.50 11.08 10.19
N GLY A 71 -20.32 11.09 8.87
CA GLY A 71 -20.41 12.31 8.05
C GLY A 71 -19.33 13.34 8.40
N ALA A 72 -18.21 12.91 8.99
CA ALA A 72 -17.11 13.79 9.37
C ALA A 72 -16.26 14.16 8.14
N MET A 73 -15.48 15.24 8.28
CA MET A 73 -14.57 15.69 7.23
C MET A 73 -13.48 14.62 6.98
N LEU A 74 -13.34 14.19 5.74
CA LEU A 74 -12.31 13.26 5.28
C LEU A 74 -11.10 14.05 4.78
N SER A 75 -9.90 13.62 5.14
CA SER A 75 -8.69 14.06 4.44
C SER A 75 -8.67 13.46 3.02
N PRO A 76 -7.85 13.97 2.09
CA PRO A 76 -7.71 13.38 0.76
C PRO A 76 -7.39 11.89 0.79
N MET A 77 -6.54 11.45 1.72
CA MET A 77 -6.17 10.05 1.91
C MET A 77 -7.34 9.22 2.47
N ASP A 78 -8.09 9.77 3.45
CA ASP A 78 -9.29 9.10 3.97
C ASP A 78 -10.31 8.90 2.83
N ALA A 79 -10.49 9.87 1.94
CA ALA A 79 -11.45 9.79 0.83
C ALA A 79 -11.08 8.63 -0.12
N ILE A 80 -9.83 8.55 -0.57
CA ILE A 80 -9.36 7.45 -1.42
C ILE A 80 -9.54 6.10 -0.72
N ALA A 81 -9.20 6.02 0.58
CA ALA A 81 -9.38 4.80 1.34
C ALA A 81 -10.86 4.38 1.44
N VAL A 82 -11.76 5.34 1.66
CA VAL A 82 -13.21 5.11 1.72
C VAL A 82 -13.76 4.63 0.39
N ASP A 83 -13.32 5.22 -0.73
CA ASP A 83 -13.74 4.81 -2.08
C ASP A 83 -13.44 3.33 -2.32
N TRP A 84 -12.26 2.85 -1.90
CA TRP A 84 -11.91 1.44 -2.00
C TRP A 84 -12.63 0.55 -0.97
N ILE A 85 -12.85 1.02 0.27
CA ILE A 85 -13.64 0.29 1.27
C ILE A 85 -15.07 0.05 0.76
N VAL A 86 -15.68 1.03 0.10
CA VAL A 86 -17.06 0.90 -0.44
C VAL A 86 -17.12 -0.14 -1.56
N GLN A 87 -16.05 -0.29 -2.34
CA GLN A 87 -15.95 -1.31 -3.39
C GLN A 87 -15.67 -2.73 -2.83
N HIS A 88 -15.35 -2.84 -1.53
CA HIS A 88 -15.08 -4.09 -0.82
C HIS A 88 -16.01 -4.26 0.39
N PRO A 89 -17.32 -4.40 0.18
CA PRO A 89 -18.29 -4.54 1.27
C PRO A 89 -18.04 -5.76 2.17
N GLU A 90 -17.37 -6.78 1.65
CA GLU A 90 -16.95 -7.98 2.39
C GLU A 90 -15.96 -7.68 3.53
N TYR A 91 -15.32 -6.52 3.52
CA TYR A 91 -14.38 -6.11 4.57
C TYR A 91 -15.02 -5.24 5.65
N ALA A 92 -16.30 -4.85 5.50
CA ALA A 92 -17.00 -3.92 6.40
C ALA A 92 -16.96 -4.35 7.86
N ASP A 93 -17.10 -5.65 8.13
CA ASP A 93 -17.07 -6.20 9.50
C ASP A 93 -15.66 -6.13 10.09
N ALA A 94 -14.63 -6.44 9.31
CA ALA A 94 -13.25 -6.40 9.77
C ALA A 94 -12.76 -4.98 10.10
N LEU A 95 -13.38 -3.95 9.49
CA LEU A 95 -13.05 -2.54 9.69
C LEU A 95 -13.97 -1.83 10.71
N SER A 96 -14.99 -2.51 11.22
CA SER A 96 -16.01 -1.88 12.10
C SER A 96 -15.51 -1.61 13.51
N ASP A 97 -14.59 -2.43 14.02
CA ASP A 97 -14.05 -2.38 15.37
C ASP A 97 -12.51 -2.34 15.34
N ILE A 98 -11.94 -1.25 15.85
CA ILE A 98 -10.49 -1.02 15.86
C ILE A 98 -9.78 -2.03 16.77
N ASP A 99 -10.32 -2.31 17.94
CA ASP A 99 -9.68 -3.19 18.92
C ASP A 99 -9.70 -4.64 18.43
N ALA A 100 -10.80 -5.08 17.85
CA ALA A 100 -10.90 -6.38 17.21
C ALA A 100 -9.94 -6.48 16.00
N ALA A 101 -9.84 -5.43 15.18
CA ALA A 101 -8.92 -5.38 14.05
C ALA A 101 -7.46 -5.50 14.48
N LEU A 102 -7.07 -4.83 15.58
CA LEU A 102 -5.71 -4.88 16.13
C LEU A 102 -5.37 -6.24 16.75
N ALA A 103 -6.33 -6.88 17.40
CA ALA A 103 -6.15 -8.18 18.05
C ALA A 103 -6.08 -9.34 17.03
N ARG A 104 -6.62 -9.16 15.81
CA ARG A 104 -6.73 -10.22 14.82
C ARG A 104 -5.38 -10.51 14.15
N ASN A 105 -5.00 -11.79 14.11
CA ASN A 105 -3.82 -12.23 13.37
C ASN A 105 -4.24 -12.77 12.00
N TYR A 106 -3.65 -12.19 10.95
CA TYR A 106 -3.81 -12.65 9.57
C TYR A 106 -2.54 -13.40 9.16
N SER A 107 -2.53 -14.72 9.34
CA SER A 107 -1.42 -15.56 8.90
C SER A 107 -1.71 -16.17 7.53
N VAL A 108 -0.66 -16.40 6.75
CA VAL A 108 -0.76 -17.05 5.43
C VAL A 108 -1.30 -18.48 5.58
N GLU A 109 -0.94 -19.18 6.67
CA GLU A 109 -1.38 -20.54 6.95
C GLU A 109 -2.89 -20.61 7.23
N GLY A 110 -3.48 -19.51 7.72
CA GLY A 110 -4.93 -19.44 7.99
C GLY A 110 -5.79 -19.31 6.73
N GLY A 111 -5.20 -19.11 5.56
CA GLY A 111 -5.91 -18.99 4.28
C GLY A 111 -6.89 -17.80 4.19
N GLN A 112 -6.90 -16.94 5.20
CA GLN A 112 -7.78 -15.77 5.22
C GLN A 112 -7.11 -14.58 4.52
N ALA A 113 -7.83 -13.98 3.57
CA ALA A 113 -7.39 -12.73 2.97
C ALA A 113 -7.27 -11.64 4.06
N ASN A 114 -6.16 -10.92 4.05
CA ASN A 114 -5.96 -9.78 4.94
C ASN A 114 -6.56 -8.52 4.31
N PRO A 115 -7.72 -8.03 4.79
CA PRO A 115 -8.41 -6.88 4.21
C PRO A 115 -7.56 -5.60 4.24
N PHE A 116 -6.76 -5.42 5.29
CA PHE A 116 -5.90 -4.26 5.45
C PHE A 116 -4.76 -4.25 4.44
N LEU A 117 -4.21 -5.42 4.13
CA LEU A 117 -3.19 -5.58 3.10
C LEU A 117 -3.79 -5.29 1.73
N HIS A 118 -4.95 -5.88 1.41
CA HIS A 118 -5.64 -5.70 0.15
C HIS A 118 -5.98 -4.22 -0.12
N LEU A 119 -6.61 -3.56 0.86
CA LEU A 119 -6.92 -2.13 0.77
C LEU A 119 -5.66 -1.26 0.67
N SER A 120 -4.56 -1.64 1.32
CA SER A 120 -3.27 -0.95 1.19
C SER A 120 -2.70 -1.06 -0.22
N MET A 121 -2.90 -2.19 -0.89
CA MET A 121 -2.47 -2.35 -2.29
C MET A 121 -3.27 -1.44 -3.21
N HIS A 122 -4.59 -1.33 -3.06
CA HIS A 122 -5.40 -0.36 -3.79
C HIS A 122 -4.91 1.07 -3.59
N LEU A 123 -4.64 1.44 -2.33
CA LEU A 123 -4.14 2.78 -2.00
C LEU A 123 -2.78 3.06 -2.64
N SER A 124 -1.88 2.05 -2.64
CA SER A 124 -0.58 2.13 -3.30
C SER A 124 -0.70 2.35 -4.80
N ILE A 125 -1.57 1.60 -5.46
CA ILE A 125 -1.80 1.73 -6.90
C ILE A 125 -2.39 3.12 -7.21
N ALA A 126 -3.39 3.57 -6.45
CA ALA A 126 -3.98 4.91 -6.64
C ALA A 126 -2.93 6.01 -6.52
N GLU A 127 -2.00 5.89 -5.58
CA GLU A 127 -0.89 6.79 -5.43
C GLU A 127 0.07 6.74 -6.62
N GLN A 128 0.53 5.55 -7.02
CA GLN A 128 1.41 5.36 -8.17
C GLN A 128 0.82 5.97 -9.45
N VAL A 129 -0.47 5.76 -9.68
CA VAL A 129 -1.21 6.36 -10.80
C VAL A 129 -1.24 7.89 -10.69
N SER A 130 -1.49 8.43 -9.51
CA SER A 130 -1.60 9.89 -9.28
C SER A 130 -0.33 10.64 -9.64
N ILE A 131 0.83 10.06 -9.33
CA ILE A 131 2.14 10.67 -9.54
C ILE A 131 2.89 10.13 -10.76
N ASP A 132 2.30 9.14 -11.48
CA ASP A 132 2.90 8.42 -12.61
C ASP A 132 4.26 7.79 -12.26
N GLN A 133 4.29 7.02 -11.17
CA GLN A 133 5.48 6.32 -10.71
C GLN A 133 5.17 4.85 -10.39
N PRO A 134 5.79 3.90 -11.08
CA PRO A 134 6.77 4.05 -12.17
C PRO A 134 6.22 4.78 -13.39
N ARG A 135 7.09 5.37 -14.19
CA ARG A 135 6.68 6.14 -15.37
C ARG A 135 5.91 5.23 -16.35
N GLY A 136 4.73 5.70 -16.78
CA GLY A 136 3.82 4.93 -17.64
C GLY A 136 2.69 4.25 -16.86
N MET A 137 2.78 4.22 -15.53
CA MET A 137 1.78 3.59 -14.67
C MET A 137 0.37 4.15 -14.88
N ARG A 138 0.27 5.47 -15.06
CA ARG A 138 -1.01 6.13 -15.33
C ARG A 138 -1.62 5.68 -16.66
N ASP A 139 -0.82 5.61 -17.71
CA ASP A 139 -1.30 5.19 -19.02
C ASP A 139 -1.70 3.72 -19.04
N ALA A 140 -0.91 2.86 -18.39
CA ALA A 140 -1.23 1.44 -18.23
C ALA A 140 -2.54 1.24 -17.45
N CYS A 141 -2.71 1.94 -16.33
CA CYS A 141 -3.93 1.90 -15.54
C CYS A 141 -5.15 2.38 -16.34
N ASN A 142 -5.03 3.51 -17.05
CA ASN A 142 -6.11 4.05 -17.89
C ASN A 142 -6.51 3.06 -19.00
N ALA A 143 -5.53 2.42 -19.65
CA ALA A 143 -5.80 1.43 -20.70
C ALA A 143 -6.53 0.19 -20.15
N LEU A 144 -6.14 -0.29 -18.98
CA LEU A 144 -6.81 -1.40 -18.30
C LEU A 144 -8.22 -1.00 -17.83
N THR A 145 -8.38 0.19 -17.26
CA THR A 145 -9.67 0.70 -16.79
C THR A 145 -10.68 0.84 -17.93
N ALA A 146 -10.24 1.30 -19.10
CA ALA A 146 -11.08 1.39 -20.28
C ALA A 146 -11.61 0.03 -20.77
N ARG A 147 -10.90 -1.05 -20.49
CA ARG A 147 -11.25 -2.42 -20.92
C ARG A 147 -12.03 -3.20 -19.88
N LEU A 148 -11.69 -3.04 -18.62
CA LEU A 148 -12.12 -3.91 -17.51
C LEU A 148 -12.99 -3.21 -16.49
N GLY A 149 -13.02 -1.88 -16.47
CA GLY A 149 -13.50 -1.07 -15.36
C GLY A 149 -12.43 -0.89 -14.27
N GLU A 150 -12.60 0.14 -13.44
CA GLU A 150 -11.58 0.58 -12.48
C GLU A 150 -11.19 -0.51 -11.47
N HIS A 151 -12.19 -1.16 -10.85
CA HIS A 151 -11.96 -2.17 -9.82
C HIS A 151 -11.17 -3.38 -10.37
N ALA A 152 -11.59 -3.93 -11.52
CA ALA A 152 -10.90 -5.06 -12.13
C ALA A 152 -9.51 -4.68 -12.66
N ALA A 153 -9.33 -3.44 -13.16
CA ALA A 153 -8.02 -2.93 -13.57
C ALA A 153 -7.06 -2.86 -12.38
N HIS A 154 -7.49 -2.34 -11.24
CA HIS A 154 -6.67 -2.31 -10.02
C HIS A 154 -6.29 -3.72 -9.54
N HIS A 155 -7.20 -4.69 -9.60
CA HIS A 155 -6.89 -6.08 -9.24
C HIS A 155 -5.85 -6.69 -10.19
N GLN A 156 -5.94 -6.42 -11.49
CA GLN A 156 -4.93 -6.89 -12.46
C GLN A 156 -3.55 -6.28 -12.17
N ILE A 157 -3.50 -4.99 -11.87
CA ILE A 157 -2.26 -4.30 -11.47
C ILE A 157 -1.75 -4.85 -10.13
N MET A 158 -2.64 -5.17 -9.20
CA MET A 158 -2.30 -5.73 -7.90
C MET A 158 -1.59 -7.10 -8.00
N GLU A 159 -1.99 -7.94 -8.96
CA GLU A 159 -1.32 -9.20 -9.24
C GLU A 159 0.13 -8.95 -9.73
N CYS A 160 0.32 -8.04 -10.68
CA CYS A 160 1.65 -7.67 -11.17
C CYS A 160 2.52 -7.07 -10.05
N LEU A 161 1.94 -6.21 -9.20
CA LEU A 161 2.62 -5.62 -8.03
C LEU A 161 3.07 -6.71 -7.05
N GLY A 162 2.19 -7.66 -6.76
CA GLY A 162 2.48 -8.79 -5.88
C GLY A 162 3.63 -9.66 -6.42
N GLU A 163 3.60 -9.97 -7.71
CA GLU A 163 4.64 -10.76 -8.38
C GLU A 163 5.98 -10.05 -8.39
N MET A 164 6.01 -8.75 -8.71
CA MET A 164 7.22 -7.94 -8.67
C MET A 164 7.87 -7.97 -7.27
N ILE A 165 7.07 -7.75 -6.23
CA ILE A 165 7.56 -7.73 -4.84
C ILE A 165 8.08 -9.11 -4.42
N TRP A 166 7.33 -10.16 -4.74
CA TRP A 166 7.72 -11.54 -4.41
C TRP A 166 9.02 -11.95 -5.12
N SER A 167 9.16 -11.62 -6.40
CA SER A 167 10.36 -11.90 -7.19
C SER A 167 11.58 -11.16 -6.65
N ALA A 168 11.43 -9.89 -6.30
CA ALA A 168 12.48 -9.08 -5.69
C ALA A 168 12.94 -9.65 -4.33
N GLN A 169 12.00 -10.11 -3.51
CA GLN A 169 12.32 -10.72 -2.21
C GLN A 169 13.08 -12.05 -2.38
N ARG A 170 12.67 -12.90 -3.31
CA ARG A 170 13.36 -14.17 -3.58
C ARG A 170 14.77 -13.96 -4.11
N ALA A 171 14.95 -12.97 -4.97
CA ALA A 171 16.25 -12.63 -5.54
C ALA A 171 17.15 -11.85 -4.57
N GLY A 172 16.60 -11.33 -3.46
CA GLY A 172 17.32 -10.41 -2.57
C GLY A 172 17.72 -9.11 -3.28
N ALA A 173 16.94 -8.71 -4.30
CA ALA A 173 17.19 -7.56 -5.17
C ALA A 173 16.14 -6.46 -4.95
N ALA A 174 16.39 -5.29 -5.56
CA ALA A 174 15.37 -4.25 -5.63
C ALA A 174 14.22 -4.68 -6.58
N PRO A 175 12.98 -4.21 -6.34
CA PRO A 175 11.87 -4.42 -7.26
C PRO A 175 12.17 -3.85 -8.65
N ASP A 176 11.83 -4.60 -9.70
CA ASP A 176 11.99 -4.20 -11.10
C ASP A 176 10.74 -3.41 -11.54
N ALA A 177 10.86 -2.09 -11.49
CA ALA A 177 9.76 -1.20 -11.85
C ALA A 177 9.46 -1.19 -13.36
N ASP A 178 10.45 -1.45 -14.20
CA ASP A 178 10.28 -1.49 -15.67
C ASP A 178 9.53 -2.75 -16.10
N ALA A 179 9.77 -3.87 -15.43
CA ALA A 179 9.04 -5.12 -15.68
C ALA A 179 7.60 -5.09 -15.12
N TYR A 180 7.30 -4.17 -14.21
CA TYR A 180 5.99 -4.04 -13.58
C TYR A 180 4.98 -3.28 -14.45
N VAL A 181 5.41 -2.28 -15.23
CA VAL A 181 4.59 -1.45 -16.11
C VAL A 181 4.53 -2.00 -17.51
#